data_5f8eb2ce8e0088af013a17e2e552f1cd
#
_entry.id   5f8eb2ce8e0088af013a17e2e552f1cd
#
_cell.length_a   1.000
_cell.length_b   1.000
_cell.length_c   1.000
_cell.angle_alpha   90.00
_cell.angle_beta   90.00
_cell.angle_gamma   90.00
#
_symmetry.space_group_name_H-M   'P 1'
#
loop_
_entity.id
_entity.type
_entity.pdbx_description
1 polymer ?
#
loop_
_entity_poly.entity_id
_entity_poly.type
_entity_poly.pdbx_seq_one_letter_code
_entity_poly.pdbx_strand_id
1 'polypeptide(L)'
;MADTDPAPAPAPKGVLLKAEAIAEPFLAEVKASLANVSRSRAPKLVGILATTNAPSRSYSEFTRKQCVALGINFELREVGAAMPDAAGAADGDGVEEAIIEANADDAVDGIMVRAYAVVEKV
;
A
#
# COMPACT_ATOMS: atom_id res chain seq x y z
N MET A 1 27.55 35.00 48.21
CA MET A 1 27.04 34.96 46.86
C MET A 1 27.24 33.55 46.31
N ALA A 2 26.17 32.82 46.23
CA ALA A 2 26.24 31.49 45.63
C ALA A 2 26.32 31.71 44.10
N ASP A 3 27.46 31.36 43.52
CA ASP A 3 27.60 31.16 42.08
C ASP A 3 26.72 29.95 41.74
N THR A 4 25.52 30.21 41.33
CA THR A 4 24.72 29.17 40.71
C THR A 4 25.19 29.01 39.29
N ASP A 5 26.04 28.02 39.06
CA ASP A 5 26.30 27.58 37.68
C ASP A 5 24.95 27.27 36.99
N PRO A 6 24.73 27.78 35.82
CA PRO A 6 23.52 27.45 35.09
C PRO A 6 23.45 25.92 34.92
N ALA A 7 22.30 25.34 35.17
CA ALA A 7 22.10 23.91 34.96
C ALA A 7 22.61 23.52 33.57
N PRO A 8 23.35 22.39 33.45
CA PRO A 8 23.81 21.95 32.15
C PRO A 8 22.62 21.80 31.19
N ALA A 9 22.78 22.25 29.97
CA ALA A 9 21.75 22.07 28.95
C ALA A 9 21.35 20.57 28.88
N PRO A 10 20.07 20.24 28.81
CA PRO A 10 19.67 18.86 28.72
C PRO A 10 20.36 18.22 27.49
N ALA A 11 20.80 16.97 27.65
CA ALA A 11 21.38 16.21 26.57
C ALA A 11 20.44 16.24 25.36
N PRO A 12 20.98 16.39 24.13
CA PRO A 12 20.15 16.39 22.94
C PRO A 12 19.31 15.12 22.90
N LYS A 13 18.00 15.30 22.84
CA LYS A 13 17.05 14.18 22.71
C LYS A 13 17.06 13.72 21.25
N GLY A 14 17.00 12.41 21.06
CA GLY A 14 16.79 11.85 19.73
C GLY A 14 15.52 12.41 19.10
N VAL A 15 15.51 12.46 17.78
CA VAL A 15 14.35 12.89 16.99
C VAL A 15 13.61 11.65 16.51
N LEU A 16 12.31 11.62 16.79
CA LEU A 16 11.45 10.57 16.24
C LEU A 16 11.15 10.86 14.77
N LEU A 17 11.65 9.99 13.89
CA LEU A 17 11.36 10.06 12.47
C LEU A 17 10.08 9.30 12.16
N LYS A 18 9.03 10.01 11.79
CA LYS A 18 7.74 9.41 11.40
C LYS A 18 7.67 9.31 9.89
N ALA A 19 7.28 8.14 9.41
CA ALA A 19 7.14 7.86 7.98
C ALA A 19 6.16 8.83 7.29
N GLU A 20 5.06 9.19 7.95
CA GLU A 20 4.08 10.13 7.41
C GLU A 20 4.69 11.49 7.08
N ALA A 21 5.48 12.03 7.99
CA ALA A 21 6.14 13.33 7.79
C ALA A 21 7.17 13.29 6.65
N ILE A 22 7.88 12.17 6.50
CA ILE A 22 8.85 11.97 5.44
C ILE A 22 8.15 11.78 4.08
N ALA A 23 7.04 11.06 4.05
CA ALA A 23 6.28 10.78 2.83
C ALA A 23 5.46 11.98 2.33
N GLU A 24 5.05 12.89 3.21
CA GLU A 24 4.12 13.99 2.90
C GLU A 24 4.53 14.82 1.66
N PRO A 25 5.78 15.32 1.52
CA PRO A 25 6.17 16.08 0.34
C PRO A 25 6.11 15.26 -0.96
N PHE A 26 6.42 13.97 -0.90
CA PHE A 26 6.33 13.07 -2.05
C PHE A 26 4.88 12.82 -2.47
N LEU A 27 3.99 12.62 -1.50
CA LEU A 27 2.55 12.45 -1.76
C LEU A 27 1.93 13.73 -2.35
N ALA A 28 2.33 14.90 -1.85
CA ALA A 28 1.90 16.18 -2.38
C ALA A 28 2.33 16.37 -3.84
N GLU A 29 3.55 15.98 -4.18
CA GLU A 29 4.08 16.01 -5.55
C GLU A 29 3.29 15.08 -6.48
N VAL A 30 3.01 13.86 -6.05
CA VAL A 30 2.20 12.91 -6.82
C VAL A 30 0.79 13.46 -7.05
N LYS A 31 0.16 14.00 -6.02
CA LYS A 31 -1.18 14.58 -6.11
C LYS A 31 -1.22 15.77 -7.09
N ALA A 32 -0.23 16.64 -7.03
CA ALA A 32 -0.11 17.77 -7.95
C ALA A 32 0.13 17.31 -9.39
N SER A 33 0.96 16.28 -9.58
CA SER A 33 1.22 15.70 -10.90
C SER A 33 -0.03 15.08 -11.51
N LEU A 34 -0.82 14.37 -10.71
CA LEU A 34 -2.09 13.78 -11.16
C LEU A 34 -3.11 14.85 -11.56
N ALA A 35 -3.16 15.97 -10.84
CA ALA A 35 -4.06 17.09 -11.18
C ALA A 35 -3.69 17.74 -12.52
N ASN A 36 -2.42 17.69 -12.91
CA ASN A 36 -1.91 18.30 -14.16
C ASN A 36 -1.95 17.33 -15.37
N VAL A 37 -2.24 16.06 -15.14
CA VAL A 37 -2.33 15.09 -16.24
C VAL A 37 -3.69 15.21 -16.91
N SER A 38 -3.69 15.53 -18.19
CA SER A 38 -4.91 15.54 -19.01
C SER A 38 -5.30 14.11 -19.38
N ARG A 39 -6.17 13.51 -18.59
CA ARG A 39 -6.70 12.16 -18.85
C ARG A 39 -8.22 12.18 -18.83
N SER A 40 -8.82 11.29 -19.63
CA SER A 40 -10.27 11.12 -19.66
C SER A 40 -10.83 10.47 -18.39
N ARG A 41 -9.97 9.80 -17.61
CA ARG A 41 -10.31 9.13 -16.37
C ARG A 41 -9.14 9.16 -15.38
N ALA A 42 -9.44 8.99 -14.10
CA ALA A 42 -8.42 8.78 -13.07
C ALA A 42 -7.65 7.47 -13.32
N PRO A 43 -6.37 7.39 -12.96
CA PRO A 43 -5.62 6.14 -12.98
C PRO A 43 -6.31 5.08 -12.12
N LYS A 44 -6.28 3.83 -12.56
CA LYS A 44 -6.85 2.69 -11.83
C LYS A 44 -5.76 1.68 -11.48
N LEU A 45 -5.63 1.43 -10.19
CA LEU A 45 -4.78 0.38 -9.62
C LEU A 45 -5.65 -0.80 -9.20
N VAL A 46 -5.32 -1.98 -9.70
CA VAL A 46 -5.94 -3.24 -9.26
C VAL A 46 -5.02 -3.90 -8.25
N GLY A 47 -5.53 -4.14 -7.06
CA GLY A 47 -4.89 -4.98 -6.06
C GLY A 47 -5.43 -6.41 -6.15
N ILE A 48 -4.56 -7.39 -6.31
CA ILE A 48 -4.93 -8.80 -6.31
C ILE A 48 -4.56 -9.39 -4.96
N LEU A 49 -5.56 -9.88 -4.22
CA LEU A 49 -5.38 -10.52 -2.92
C LEU A 49 -5.68 -12.01 -3.07
N ALA A 50 -4.70 -12.85 -2.79
CA ALA A 50 -4.80 -14.31 -2.93
C ALA A 50 -4.36 -15.05 -1.66
N THR A 51 -4.65 -14.49 -0.50
CA THR A 51 -4.29 -15.06 0.79
C THR A 51 -5.29 -14.66 1.86
N THR A 52 -5.43 -15.47 2.89
CA THR A 52 -6.19 -15.15 4.11
C THR A 52 -5.35 -14.42 5.15
N ASN A 53 -4.08 -14.18 4.87
CA ASN A 53 -3.15 -13.52 5.77
C ASN A 53 -3.63 -12.11 6.15
N ALA A 54 -3.83 -11.86 7.45
CA ALA A 54 -4.36 -10.61 7.94
C ALA A 54 -3.47 -9.39 7.61
N PRO A 55 -2.13 -9.45 7.73
CA PRO A 55 -1.27 -8.34 7.30
C PRO A 55 -1.43 -7.97 5.82
N SER A 56 -1.60 -8.95 4.94
CA SER A 56 -1.80 -8.69 3.51
C SER A 56 -3.12 -7.95 3.24
N ARG A 57 -4.18 -8.34 3.93
CA ARG A 57 -5.48 -7.66 3.84
C ARG A 57 -5.38 -6.23 4.39
N SER A 58 -4.76 -6.05 5.55
CA SER A 58 -4.57 -4.73 6.16
C SER A 58 -3.75 -3.81 5.26
N TYR A 59 -2.73 -4.33 4.60
CA TYR A 59 -1.94 -3.55 3.65
C TYR A 59 -2.75 -3.16 2.41
N SER A 60 -3.61 -4.03 1.93
CA SER A 60 -4.52 -3.71 0.82
C SER A 60 -5.48 -2.57 1.17
N GLU A 61 -6.01 -2.57 2.39
CA GLU A 61 -6.85 -1.47 2.89
C GLU A 61 -6.07 -0.16 3.07
N PHE A 62 -4.84 -0.24 3.56
CA PHE A 62 -3.95 0.91 3.63
C PHE A 62 -3.70 1.51 2.23
N THR A 63 -3.39 0.67 1.26
CA THR A 63 -3.20 1.09 -0.15
C THR A 63 -4.46 1.72 -0.72
N ARG A 64 -5.63 1.16 -0.45
CA ARG A 64 -6.92 1.74 -0.86
C ARG A 64 -7.06 3.17 -0.36
N LYS A 65 -6.82 3.40 0.93
CA LYS A 65 -6.93 4.72 1.55
C LYS A 65 -5.97 5.72 0.93
N GLN A 66 -4.73 5.31 0.66
CA GLN A 66 -3.74 6.15 0.01
C GLN A 66 -4.14 6.51 -1.43
N CYS A 67 -4.63 5.55 -2.18
CA CYS A 67 -5.12 5.79 -3.55
C CYS A 67 -6.27 6.79 -3.57
N VAL A 68 -7.27 6.62 -2.71
CA VAL A 68 -8.41 7.55 -2.59
C VAL A 68 -7.93 8.96 -2.28
N ALA A 69 -7.01 9.11 -1.34
CA ALA A 69 -6.46 10.42 -0.96
C ALA A 69 -5.70 11.11 -2.10
N LEU A 70 -5.09 10.34 -3.01
CA LEU A 70 -4.34 10.85 -4.15
C LEU A 70 -5.19 11.04 -5.42
N GLY A 71 -6.43 10.56 -5.43
CA GLY A 71 -7.28 10.59 -6.62
C GLY A 71 -7.04 9.45 -7.60
N ILE A 72 -6.51 8.33 -7.11
CA ILE A 72 -6.32 7.08 -7.84
C ILE A 72 -7.47 6.14 -7.50
N ASN A 73 -8.11 5.55 -8.51
CA ASN A 73 -9.10 4.50 -8.30
C ASN A 73 -8.41 3.21 -7.90
N PHE A 74 -8.90 2.58 -6.85
CA PHE A 74 -8.39 1.31 -6.37
C PHE A 74 -9.49 0.25 -6.41
N GLU A 75 -9.22 -0.89 -7.02
CA GLU A 75 -10.10 -2.04 -7.03
C GLU A 75 -9.37 -3.25 -6.44
N LEU A 76 -9.95 -3.84 -5.41
CA LEU A 76 -9.43 -5.08 -4.82
C LEU A 76 -10.13 -6.27 -5.49
N ARG A 77 -9.34 -7.16 -6.07
CA ARG A 77 -9.79 -8.46 -6.61
C ARG A 77 -9.32 -9.57 -5.71
N GLU A 78 -10.25 -10.22 -5.05
CA GLU A 78 -9.97 -11.38 -4.20
C GLU A 78 -10.04 -12.64 -5.05
N VAL A 79 -9.00 -13.45 -5.00
CA VAL A 79 -8.89 -14.69 -5.77
C VAL A 79 -8.37 -15.82 -4.89
N GLY A 80 -8.56 -17.04 -5.30
CA GLY A 80 -8.05 -18.23 -4.61
C GLY A 80 -8.41 -18.25 -3.13
N ALA A 81 -7.42 -18.36 -2.27
CA ALA A 81 -7.59 -18.44 -0.81
C ALA A 81 -8.28 -17.23 -0.18
N ALA A 82 -8.29 -16.08 -0.83
CA ALA A 82 -8.97 -14.88 -0.34
C ALA A 82 -10.49 -14.91 -0.59
N MET A 83 -10.95 -15.77 -1.45
CA MET A 83 -12.39 -15.93 -1.76
C MET A 83 -13.14 -16.57 -0.59
N PRO A 84 -14.40 -16.15 -0.30
CA PRO A 84 -15.18 -16.73 0.79
C PRO A 84 -15.39 -18.25 0.66
N ASP A 85 -15.48 -18.77 -0.56
CA ASP A 85 -15.75 -20.19 -0.86
C ASP A 85 -14.48 -20.97 -1.23
N ALA A 86 -13.33 -20.52 -0.77
CA ALA A 86 -12.01 -21.01 -1.20
C ALA A 86 -11.58 -22.31 -0.50
N ALA A 87 -12.47 -23.23 -0.22
CA ALA A 87 -12.11 -24.50 0.42
C ALA A 87 -11.00 -25.22 -0.35
N GLY A 88 -9.84 -25.41 0.31
CA GLY A 88 -8.70 -26.12 -0.27
C GLY A 88 -7.81 -25.27 -1.20
N ALA A 89 -8.09 -23.99 -1.40
CA ALA A 89 -7.21 -23.11 -2.15
C ALA A 89 -5.96 -22.74 -1.34
N ALA A 90 -4.81 -22.78 -1.99
CA ALA A 90 -3.55 -22.33 -1.40
C ALA A 90 -3.30 -20.84 -1.64
N ASP A 91 -2.43 -20.24 -0.82
CA ASP A 91 -1.97 -18.88 -1.04
C ASP A 91 -1.35 -18.76 -2.44
N GLY A 92 -1.77 -17.74 -3.17
CA GLY A 92 -1.31 -17.48 -4.52
C GLY A 92 -2.14 -18.13 -5.64
N ASP A 93 -3.07 -19.00 -5.31
CA ASP A 93 -3.96 -19.60 -6.32
C ASP A 93 -4.80 -18.51 -7.01
N GLY A 94 -4.90 -18.59 -8.33
CA GLY A 94 -5.68 -17.67 -9.15
C GLY A 94 -4.97 -16.34 -9.49
N VAL A 95 -3.76 -16.11 -9.00
CA VAL A 95 -3.01 -14.86 -9.24
C VAL A 95 -2.66 -14.70 -10.71
N GLU A 96 -2.17 -15.76 -11.37
CA GLU A 96 -1.76 -15.70 -12.78
C GLU A 96 -2.92 -15.30 -13.68
N GLU A 97 -4.05 -15.94 -13.53
CA GLU A 97 -5.27 -15.64 -14.29
C GLU A 97 -5.75 -14.21 -14.04
N ALA A 98 -5.72 -13.77 -12.79
CA ALA A 98 -6.12 -12.42 -12.42
C ALA A 98 -5.19 -11.35 -13.02
N ILE A 99 -3.88 -11.61 -13.11
CA ILE A 99 -2.92 -10.73 -13.77
C ILE A 99 -3.21 -10.68 -15.27
N ILE A 100 -3.45 -11.81 -15.90
CA ILE A 100 -3.79 -11.88 -17.34
C ILE A 100 -5.05 -11.08 -17.64
N GLU A 101 -6.10 -11.25 -16.84
CA GLU A 101 -7.35 -10.49 -16.98
C GLU A 101 -7.13 -8.99 -16.81
N ALA A 102 -6.37 -8.59 -15.78
CA ALA A 102 -6.10 -7.18 -15.52
C ALA A 102 -5.25 -6.55 -16.64
N ASN A 103 -4.28 -7.27 -17.18
CA ASN A 103 -3.48 -6.81 -18.32
C ASN A 103 -4.30 -6.66 -19.62
N ALA A 104 -5.36 -7.43 -19.77
CA ALA A 104 -6.26 -7.33 -20.93
C ALA A 104 -7.32 -6.23 -20.77
N ASP A 105 -7.47 -5.65 -19.61
CA ASP A 105 -8.45 -4.60 -19.32
C ASP A 105 -7.85 -3.22 -19.55
N ASP A 106 -8.30 -2.53 -20.59
CA ASP A 106 -7.82 -1.18 -20.94
C ASP A 106 -8.12 -0.13 -19.86
N ALA A 107 -9.02 -0.42 -18.92
CA ALA A 107 -9.33 0.46 -17.81
C ALA A 107 -8.33 0.34 -16.65
N VAL A 108 -7.43 -0.64 -16.67
CA VAL A 108 -6.43 -0.87 -15.62
C VAL A 108 -5.09 -0.29 -16.02
N ASP A 109 -4.52 0.57 -15.16
CA ASP A 109 -3.23 1.20 -15.38
C ASP A 109 -2.09 0.56 -14.59
N GLY A 110 -2.40 -0.08 -13.48
CA GLY A 110 -1.41 -0.75 -12.64
C GLY A 110 -1.97 -1.95 -11.91
N ILE A 111 -1.08 -2.89 -11.56
CA ILE A 111 -1.44 -4.12 -10.85
C ILE A 111 -0.50 -4.28 -9.66
N MET A 112 -1.06 -4.59 -8.49
CA MET A 112 -0.35 -4.91 -7.27
C MET A 112 -0.82 -6.27 -6.77
N VAL A 113 0.11 -7.15 -6.42
CA VAL A 113 -0.22 -8.50 -5.95
C VAL A 113 0.13 -8.67 -4.48
N ARG A 114 -0.79 -9.21 -3.73
CA ARG A 114 -0.61 -9.69 -2.36
C ARG A 114 -0.95 -11.17 -2.30
N ALA A 115 0.06 -11.99 -2.53
CA ALA A 115 0.03 -13.43 -2.36
C ALA A 115 1.12 -13.78 -1.36
N TYR A 116 0.75 -14.19 -0.15
CA TYR A 116 1.70 -14.56 0.86
C TYR A 116 2.08 -16.03 0.66
N ALA A 117 3.29 -16.29 0.26
CA ALA A 117 3.85 -17.62 0.27
C ALA A 117 4.68 -17.80 1.56
N VAL A 118 4.26 -18.69 2.43
CA VAL A 118 5.15 -19.17 3.49
C VAL A 118 6.24 -19.97 2.80
N VAL A 119 7.44 -19.45 2.76
CA VAL A 119 8.60 -20.26 2.44
C VAL A 119 8.83 -21.17 3.64
N GLU A 120 8.37 -22.41 3.55
CA GLU A 120 8.76 -23.40 4.51
C GLU A 120 10.29 -23.49 4.47
N LYS A 121 10.90 -23.22 5.61
CA LYS A 121 12.30 -23.52 5.77
C LYS A 121 12.46 -25.03 5.65
N VAL A 122 13.06 -25.45 4.60
CA VAL A 122 13.52 -26.82 4.45
C VAL A 122 14.62 -27.09 5.49
#